data_b43ff6d4d3c9ab38b7962e59dea8d374
#
_entry.id   b43ff6d4d3c9ab38b7962e59dea8d374
#
_cell.length_a   1.000
_cell.length_b   1.000
_cell.length_c   1.000
_cell.angle_alpha   90.00
_cell.angle_beta   90.00
_cell.angle_gamma   90.00
#
_symmetry.space_group_name_H-M   'P 1'
#
loop_
_entity.id
_entity.type
_entity.pdbx_description
1 polymer ?
#
loop_
_entity_poly.entity_id
_entity_poly.type
_entity_poly.pdbx_seq_one_letter_code
_entity_poly.pdbx_strand_id
1 'polypeptide(L)'
;MPSGSTSEPNPSLALLSIREIVKNFGSRPVLRNISLEIASGEFLTILGESGSGKTTLLRLIAGFEHLDGGEIWMGGERLDRIPPHLRPVNTVFQSYALFPHLNVFHNVAYGLRAKNVAKSEIPNRVNQALDMVKMSEFANSAPARLSGGQQQRVALARALVNRPSVLLLDEPLSALDANLRRQMQIELKALQREVGITFIFVTHDQEEAMALSDRIALLRSGLLEQVAEPRVIYTRPASAYVAQFIGQTNLLHAEVSGGVAHVGSLQWPTTAAPGRATFSLRPECIGLARKQPAQQTTNASTLAFRARVQSQTFGGSTDLLEIDCGTPTLLRARVSTPGPLTGEYEFEFRAADAIIVRDGDSL
;
A
#
# COMPACT_ATOMS: atom_id res chain seq x y z
N MET A 1 15.12 27.91 -9.87
CA MET A 1 13.74 27.56 -9.52
C MET A 1 13.19 26.65 -10.61
N PRO A 2 12.83 25.41 -10.31
CA PRO A 2 11.61 24.85 -10.84
C PRO A 2 10.71 24.37 -9.69
N SER A 3 9.52 24.98 -9.62
CA SER A 3 8.41 24.61 -8.79
C SER A 3 8.00 23.17 -9.13
N GLY A 4 8.25 22.25 -8.20
CA GLY A 4 7.67 20.90 -8.25
C GLY A 4 6.16 21.00 -8.08
N SER A 5 5.44 20.98 -9.20
CA SER A 5 4.01 20.82 -9.20
C SER A 5 3.70 19.40 -8.73
N THR A 6 3.29 19.26 -7.47
CA THR A 6 2.42 18.15 -7.07
C THR A 6 1.15 18.31 -7.89
N SER A 7 1.00 17.49 -8.93
CA SER A 7 -0.24 17.43 -9.69
C SER A 7 -1.33 16.89 -8.76
N GLU A 8 -2.11 17.80 -8.18
CA GLU A 8 -3.41 17.45 -7.62
C GLU A 8 -4.21 16.81 -8.76
N PRO A 9 -4.81 15.63 -8.54
CA PRO A 9 -5.65 15.01 -9.56
C PRO A 9 -6.79 15.98 -9.90
N ASN A 10 -6.94 16.25 -11.17
CA ASN A 10 -8.00 17.10 -11.70
C ASN A 10 -9.36 16.53 -11.23
N PRO A 11 -10.16 17.24 -10.43
CA PRO A 11 -11.41 16.74 -9.85
C PRO A 11 -12.47 16.33 -10.91
N SER A 12 -12.24 16.64 -12.18
CA SER A 12 -13.13 16.25 -13.29
C SER A 12 -12.93 14.79 -13.76
N LEU A 13 -11.96 14.03 -13.22
CA LEU A 13 -11.65 12.65 -13.63
C LEU A 13 -11.85 11.61 -12.51
N ALA A 14 -12.23 12.01 -11.30
CA ALA A 14 -12.46 11.08 -10.20
C ALA A 14 -13.73 10.26 -10.44
N LEU A 15 -13.61 8.92 -10.42
CA LEU A 15 -14.75 8.01 -10.44
C LEU A 15 -15.47 7.99 -9.08
N LEU A 16 -14.69 7.92 -8.00
CA LEU A 16 -15.19 7.88 -6.62
C LEU A 16 -14.54 9.01 -5.82
N SER A 17 -15.38 9.84 -5.18
CA SER A 17 -14.94 10.95 -4.34
C SER A 17 -15.47 10.76 -2.93
N ILE A 18 -14.57 10.65 -1.99
CA ILE A 18 -14.80 10.52 -0.55
C ILE A 18 -14.47 11.87 0.07
N ARG A 19 -15.45 12.51 0.76
CA ARG A 19 -15.31 13.86 1.28
C ARG A 19 -15.63 13.91 2.75
N GLU A 20 -14.64 14.27 3.54
CA GLU A 20 -14.74 14.55 4.98
C GLU A 20 -15.48 13.46 5.79
N ILE A 21 -15.22 12.20 5.45
CA ILE A 21 -15.90 11.06 6.07
C ILE A 21 -15.56 10.97 7.56
N VAL A 22 -16.63 10.90 8.36
CA VAL A 22 -16.58 10.62 9.80
C VAL A 22 -17.38 9.36 10.09
N LYS A 23 -16.79 8.47 10.92
CA LYS A 23 -17.47 7.28 11.44
C LYS A 23 -17.09 7.02 12.90
N ASN A 24 -18.11 6.85 13.72
CA ASN A 24 -17.97 6.47 15.13
C ASN A 24 -18.75 5.19 15.39
N PHE A 25 -18.27 4.36 16.32
CA PHE A 25 -19.06 3.27 16.91
C PHE A 25 -19.25 3.58 18.40
N GLY A 26 -20.45 4.06 18.72
CA GLY A 26 -20.73 4.64 20.03
C GLY A 26 -19.86 5.89 20.26
N SER A 27 -19.10 5.90 21.35
CA SER A 27 -18.16 7.00 21.67
C SER A 27 -16.78 6.86 21.01
N ARG A 28 -16.51 5.74 20.31
CA ARG A 28 -15.19 5.49 19.71
C ARG A 28 -15.12 6.02 18.28
N PRO A 29 -14.30 7.05 18.00
CA PRO A 29 -14.06 7.51 16.64
C PRO A 29 -13.21 6.46 15.90
N VAL A 30 -13.61 6.10 14.67
CA VAL A 30 -12.92 5.13 13.82
C VAL A 30 -12.41 5.77 12.56
N LEU A 31 -13.15 6.70 11.95
CA LEU A 31 -12.68 7.52 10.82
C LEU A 31 -12.89 9.00 11.17
N ARG A 32 -11.87 9.79 10.91
CA ARG A 32 -11.78 11.20 11.34
C ARG A 32 -11.47 12.08 10.12
N ASN A 33 -12.53 12.59 9.49
CA ASN A 33 -12.40 13.55 8.38
C ASN A 33 -11.55 13.02 7.20
N ILE A 34 -11.90 11.82 6.69
CA ILE A 34 -11.21 11.21 5.55
C ILE A 34 -11.69 11.82 4.24
N SER A 35 -10.76 12.35 3.45
CA SER A 35 -11.01 12.81 2.08
C SER A 35 -10.06 12.11 1.10
N LEU A 36 -10.62 11.53 0.01
CA LEU A 36 -9.85 10.74 -0.94
C LEU A 36 -10.54 10.72 -2.31
N GLU A 37 -9.80 11.05 -3.35
CA GLU A 37 -10.26 10.96 -4.74
C GLU A 37 -9.65 9.74 -5.41
N ILE A 38 -10.47 8.95 -6.11
CA ILE A 38 -10.08 7.69 -6.76
C ILE A 38 -10.44 7.75 -8.24
N ALA A 39 -9.44 7.56 -9.09
CA ALA A 39 -9.62 7.65 -10.54
C ALA A 39 -10.29 6.39 -11.13
N SER A 40 -10.87 6.54 -12.32
CA SER A 40 -11.37 5.39 -13.07
C SER A 40 -10.22 4.49 -13.52
N GLY A 41 -10.38 3.16 -13.34
CA GLY A 41 -9.37 2.17 -13.69
C GLY A 41 -8.15 2.13 -12.76
N GLU A 42 -8.15 2.87 -11.65
CA GLU A 42 -7.08 2.88 -10.66
C GLU A 42 -7.08 1.61 -9.81
N PHE A 43 -5.90 1.11 -9.47
CA PHE A 43 -5.69 0.14 -8.41
C PHE A 43 -5.24 0.90 -7.16
N LEU A 44 -6.17 1.25 -6.29
CA LEU A 44 -5.87 1.92 -5.02
C LEU A 44 -5.77 0.91 -3.89
N THR A 45 -4.70 0.97 -3.09
CA THR A 45 -4.61 0.21 -1.85
C THR A 45 -4.80 1.11 -0.63
N ILE A 46 -5.71 0.71 0.26
CA ILE A 46 -5.85 1.26 1.61
C ILE A 46 -5.01 0.40 2.55
N LEU A 47 -3.89 0.95 3.01
CA LEU A 47 -2.90 0.28 3.85
C LEU A 47 -2.93 0.84 5.27
N GLY A 48 -2.56 0.06 6.28
CA GLY A 48 -2.44 0.51 7.67
C GLY A 48 -2.51 -0.64 8.66
N GLU A 49 -2.25 -0.34 9.93
CA GLU A 49 -2.31 -1.30 11.02
C GLU A 49 -3.72 -1.86 11.25
N SER A 50 -3.81 -2.98 11.98
CA SER A 50 -5.11 -3.49 12.44
C SER A 50 -5.83 -2.45 13.30
N GLY A 51 -7.12 -2.23 13.02
CA GLY A 51 -7.90 -1.22 13.73
C GLY A 51 -7.74 0.22 13.25
N SER A 52 -6.99 0.49 12.19
CA SER A 52 -6.83 1.85 11.63
C SER A 52 -8.09 2.39 10.91
N GLY A 53 -9.10 1.55 10.64
CA GLY A 53 -10.35 1.95 9.99
C GLY A 53 -10.53 1.49 8.54
N LYS A 54 -9.58 0.73 7.96
CA LYS A 54 -9.58 0.28 6.55
C LYS A 54 -10.87 -0.44 6.13
N THR A 55 -11.21 -1.54 6.82
CA THR A 55 -12.44 -2.31 6.57
C THR A 55 -13.69 -1.47 6.80
N THR A 56 -13.67 -0.54 7.77
CA THR A 56 -14.78 0.39 7.98
C THR A 56 -14.98 1.31 6.78
N LEU A 57 -13.89 1.90 6.25
CA LEU A 57 -13.97 2.74 5.05
C LEU A 57 -14.50 1.95 3.85
N LEU A 58 -14.02 0.72 3.66
CA LEU A 58 -14.51 -0.16 2.60
C LEU A 58 -15.99 -0.50 2.76
N ARG A 59 -16.47 -0.77 3.99
CA ARG A 59 -17.88 -1.04 4.28
C ARG A 59 -18.79 0.17 4.05
N LEU A 60 -18.31 1.39 4.32
CA LEU A 60 -19.02 2.62 4.00
C LEU A 60 -19.21 2.79 2.48
N ILE A 61 -18.16 2.52 1.68
CA ILE A 61 -18.25 2.54 0.21
C ILE A 61 -19.21 1.46 -0.29
N ALA A 62 -19.15 0.26 0.28
CA ALA A 62 -20.06 -0.83 -0.06
C ALA A 62 -21.52 -0.59 0.38
N GLY A 63 -21.73 0.30 1.36
CA GLY A 63 -23.05 0.59 1.93
C GLY A 63 -23.48 -0.36 3.04
N PHE A 64 -22.56 -1.15 3.58
CA PHE A 64 -22.83 -2.02 4.73
C PHE A 64 -22.79 -1.27 6.06
N GLU A 65 -22.27 -0.03 6.04
CA GLU A 65 -22.27 0.89 7.17
C GLU A 65 -22.78 2.26 6.73
N HIS A 66 -23.30 3.04 7.66
CA HIS A 66 -23.74 4.41 7.44
C HIS A 66 -22.68 5.41 7.89
N LEU A 67 -22.58 6.52 7.17
CA LEU A 67 -21.76 7.67 7.57
C LEU A 67 -22.37 8.37 8.79
N ASP A 68 -21.50 8.89 9.66
CA ASP A 68 -21.91 9.83 10.71
C ASP A 68 -21.70 11.29 10.25
N GLY A 69 -20.84 11.50 9.24
CA GLY A 69 -20.58 12.78 8.60
C GLY A 69 -19.87 12.60 7.27
N GLY A 70 -19.89 13.65 6.44
CA GLY A 70 -19.28 13.64 5.12
C GLY A 70 -20.17 13.05 4.02
N GLU A 71 -19.55 12.76 2.88
CA GLU A 71 -20.26 12.32 1.68
C GLU A 71 -19.40 11.37 0.84
N ILE A 72 -20.07 10.43 0.14
CA ILE A 72 -19.43 9.58 -0.89
C ILE A 72 -20.15 9.83 -2.22
N TRP A 73 -19.40 10.21 -3.24
CA TRP A 73 -19.89 10.46 -4.59
C TRP A 73 -19.29 9.48 -5.57
N MET A 74 -20.07 9.08 -6.56
CA MET A 74 -19.61 8.21 -7.64
C MET A 74 -20.25 8.62 -8.95
N GLY A 75 -19.44 8.95 -9.96
CA GLY A 75 -19.96 9.38 -11.25
C GLY A 75 -20.90 10.60 -11.19
N GLY A 76 -20.75 11.47 -10.20
CA GLY A 76 -21.59 12.65 -9.99
C GLY A 76 -22.86 12.41 -9.15
N GLU A 77 -23.10 11.17 -8.67
CA GLU A 77 -24.24 10.81 -7.82
C GLU A 77 -23.81 10.51 -6.38
N ARG A 78 -24.68 10.79 -5.41
CA ARG A 78 -24.46 10.51 -3.97
C ARG A 78 -24.59 9.01 -3.70
N LEU A 79 -23.43 8.32 -3.63
CA LEU A 79 -23.39 6.88 -3.38
C LEU A 79 -23.88 6.49 -1.97
N ASP A 80 -23.62 7.31 -0.97
CA ASP A 80 -24.03 7.05 0.43
C ASP A 80 -25.55 7.00 0.62
N ARG A 81 -26.33 7.56 -0.30
CA ARG A 81 -27.79 7.49 -0.29
C ARG A 81 -28.36 6.28 -1.02
N ILE A 82 -27.52 5.54 -1.76
CA ILE A 82 -27.94 4.37 -2.53
C ILE A 82 -27.81 3.12 -1.63
N PRO A 83 -28.86 2.27 -1.55
CA PRO A 83 -28.77 1.02 -0.78
C PRO A 83 -27.73 0.06 -1.38
N PRO A 84 -27.10 -0.82 -0.57
CA PRO A 84 -25.95 -1.64 -0.98
C PRO A 84 -26.15 -2.43 -2.28
N HIS A 85 -27.33 -3.04 -2.46
CA HIS A 85 -27.62 -3.90 -3.61
C HIS A 85 -27.82 -3.15 -4.94
N LEU A 86 -27.99 -1.82 -4.89
CA LEU A 86 -28.11 -0.96 -6.06
C LEU A 86 -26.82 -0.20 -6.40
N ARG A 87 -25.84 -0.22 -5.50
CA ARG A 87 -24.55 0.43 -5.76
C ARG A 87 -23.79 -0.30 -6.89
N PRO A 88 -23.13 0.43 -7.80
CA PRO A 88 -22.33 -0.15 -8.88
C PRO A 88 -20.97 -0.63 -8.36
N VAL A 89 -20.93 -1.19 -7.15
CA VAL A 89 -19.75 -1.74 -6.48
C VAL A 89 -20.02 -3.20 -6.07
N ASN A 90 -18.99 -4.05 -6.10
CA ASN A 90 -19.06 -5.40 -5.55
C ASN A 90 -17.88 -5.63 -4.60
N THR A 91 -18.08 -6.52 -3.62
CA THR A 91 -17.09 -6.80 -2.59
C THR A 91 -16.66 -8.27 -2.63
N VAL A 92 -15.34 -8.51 -2.55
CA VAL A 92 -14.74 -9.80 -2.22
C VAL A 92 -14.29 -9.72 -0.76
N PHE A 93 -14.86 -10.57 0.08
CA PHE A 93 -14.57 -10.63 1.51
C PHE A 93 -13.34 -11.48 1.81
N GLN A 94 -12.72 -11.27 2.94
CA GLN A 94 -11.55 -12.02 3.43
C GLN A 94 -11.77 -13.54 3.47
N SER A 95 -12.98 -13.99 3.87
CA SER A 95 -13.38 -15.40 3.90
C SER A 95 -13.90 -15.92 2.57
N TYR A 96 -13.80 -15.11 1.48
CA TYR A 96 -14.39 -15.36 0.16
C TYR A 96 -15.92 -15.48 0.16
N ALA A 97 -16.55 -15.84 1.26
CA ALA A 97 -17.99 -15.96 1.51
C ALA A 97 -18.74 -16.72 0.39
N LEU A 98 -18.15 -17.81 -0.12
CA LEU A 98 -18.82 -18.69 -1.09
C LEU A 98 -19.98 -19.42 -0.43
N PHE A 99 -21.08 -19.56 -1.16
CA PHE A 99 -22.23 -20.32 -0.71
C PHE A 99 -21.92 -21.83 -0.74
N PRO A 100 -21.80 -22.52 0.40
CA PRO A 100 -21.29 -23.90 0.44
C PRO A 100 -22.26 -24.93 -0.18
N HIS A 101 -23.55 -24.60 -0.23
CA HIS A 101 -24.61 -25.43 -0.81
C HIS A 101 -24.79 -25.25 -2.33
N LEU A 102 -24.05 -24.31 -2.94
CA LEU A 102 -24.07 -24.06 -4.38
C LEU A 102 -22.73 -24.49 -4.99
N ASN A 103 -22.75 -25.05 -6.22
CA ASN A 103 -21.54 -25.26 -6.98
C ASN A 103 -20.94 -23.91 -7.47
N VAL A 104 -19.78 -23.96 -8.11
CA VAL A 104 -19.07 -22.77 -8.63
C VAL A 104 -19.95 -21.99 -9.60
N PHE A 105 -20.55 -22.65 -10.59
CA PHE A 105 -21.45 -22.00 -11.55
C PHE A 105 -22.58 -21.24 -10.85
N HIS A 106 -23.24 -21.89 -9.90
CA HIS A 106 -24.37 -21.29 -9.19
C HIS A 106 -23.94 -20.16 -8.21
N ASN A 107 -22.74 -20.26 -7.63
CA ASN A 107 -22.14 -19.15 -6.86
C ASN A 107 -21.97 -17.91 -7.73
N VAL A 108 -21.39 -18.06 -8.92
CA VAL A 108 -21.17 -16.93 -9.85
C VAL A 108 -22.50 -16.42 -10.40
N ALA A 109 -23.43 -17.29 -10.75
CA ALA A 109 -24.76 -16.94 -11.28
C ALA A 109 -25.67 -16.22 -10.27
N TYR A 110 -25.36 -16.29 -8.96
CA TYR A 110 -26.25 -15.81 -7.91
C TYR A 110 -26.63 -14.33 -8.07
N GLY A 111 -25.62 -13.46 -8.27
CA GLY A 111 -25.85 -12.02 -8.44
C GLY A 111 -26.67 -11.67 -9.68
N LEU A 112 -26.49 -12.40 -10.79
CA LEU A 112 -27.29 -12.20 -12.00
C LEU A 112 -28.77 -12.57 -11.78
N ARG A 113 -29.01 -13.64 -11.04
CA ARG A 113 -30.39 -14.07 -10.68
C ARG A 113 -31.06 -13.06 -9.78
N ALA A 114 -30.33 -12.55 -8.76
CA ALA A 114 -30.83 -11.54 -7.85
C ALA A 114 -31.19 -10.21 -8.56
N LYS A 115 -30.48 -9.89 -9.65
CA LYS A 115 -30.77 -8.75 -10.53
C LYS A 115 -31.80 -9.03 -11.63
N ASN A 116 -32.45 -10.22 -11.62
CA ASN A 116 -33.45 -10.63 -12.61
C ASN A 116 -32.95 -10.61 -14.07
N VAL A 117 -31.64 -10.91 -14.28
CA VAL A 117 -31.09 -11.05 -15.63
C VAL A 117 -31.78 -12.22 -16.35
N ALA A 118 -32.04 -12.07 -17.65
CA ALA A 118 -32.71 -13.09 -18.48
C ALA A 118 -32.00 -14.43 -18.34
N LYS A 119 -32.80 -15.50 -18.11
CA LYS A 119 -32.26 -16.86 -17.88
C LYS A 119 -31.37 -17.35 -19.03
N SER A 120 -31.67 -16.93 -20.26
CA SER A 120 -30.88 -17.25 -21.46
C SER A 120 -29.49 -16.62 -21.49
N GLU A 121 -29.28 -15.48 -20.82
CA GLU A 121 -27.98 -14.75 -20.77
C GLU A 121 -27.05 -15.29 -19.68
N ILE A 122 -27.61 -15.83 -18.58
CA ILE A 122 -26.86 -16.24 -17.40
C ILE A 122 -25.70 -17.18 -17.74
N PRO A 123 -25.91 -18.30 -18.51
CA PRO A 123 -24.83 -19.24 -18.79
C PRO A 123 -23.64 -18.58 -19.49
N ASN A 124 -23.91 -17.77 -20.51
CA ASN A 124 -22.84 -17.10 -21.25
C ASN A 124 -22.02 -16.15 -20.37
N ARG A 125 -22.70 -15.31 -19.56
CA ARG A 125 -22.02 -14.36 -18.62
C ARG A 125 -21.24 -15.07 -17.55
N VAL A 126 -21.76 -16.18 -17.00
CA VAL A 126 -21.07 -16.99 -15.99
C VAL A 126 -19.82 -17.63 -16.57
N ASN A 127 -19.93 -18.25 -17.77
CA ASN A 127 -18.79 -18.88 -18.43
C ASN A 127 -17.70 -17.85 -18.74
N GLN A 128 -18.03 -16.67 -19.28
CA GLN A 128 -17.08 -15.60 -19.50
C GLN A 128 -16.36 -15.18 -18.19
N ALA A 129 -17.10 -15.04 -17.08
CA ALA A 129 -16.50 -14.69 -15.80
C ALA A 129 -15.60 -15.79 -15.23
N LEU A 130 -15.94 -17.07 -15.46
CA LEU A 130 -15.11 -18.21 -15.05
C LEU A 130 -13.86 -18.35 -15.92
N ASP A 131 -13.96 -18.10 -17.23
CA ASP A 131 -12.82 -18.12 -18.15
C ASP A 131 -11.79 -17.05 -17.77
N MET A 132 -12.23 -15.82 -17.47
CA MET A 132 -11.38 -14.71 -17.01
C MET A 132 -10.50 -15.09 -15.81
N VAL A 133 -11.02 -15.90 -14.88
CA VAL A 133 -10.28 -16.34 -13.68
C VAL A 133 -9.74 -17.77 -13.80
N LYS A 134 -9.80 -18.40 -15.00
CA LYS A 134 -9.31 -19.77 -15.28
C LYS A 134 -9.97 -20.84 -14.40
N MET A 135 -11.28 -20.75 -14.22
CA MET A 135 -12.05 -21.67 -13.37
C MET A 135 -13.17 -22.41 -14.10
N SER A 136 -13.19 -22.40 -15.44
CA SER A 136 -14.26 -23.01 -16.25
C SER A 136 -14.39 -24.52 -16.04
N GLU A 137 -13.29 -25.26 -15.91
CA GLU A 137 -13.28 -26.69 -15.62
C GLU A 137 -13.90 -27.07 -14.26
N PHE A 138 -13.91 -26.12 -13.30
CA PHE A 138 -14.44 -26.31 -11.95
C PHE A 138 -15.91 -25.88 -11.81
N ALA A 139 -16.60 -25.50 -12.89
CA ALA A 139 -17.96 -24.94 -12.85
C ALA A 139 -18.96 -25.79 -12.04
N ASN A 140 -18.83 -27.11 -12.10
CA ASN A 140 -19.71 -28.05 -11.39
C ASN A 140 -19.20 -28.46 -10.00
N SER A 141 -18.02 -28.01 -9.59
CA SER A 141 -17.40 -28.36 -8.31
C SER A 141 -18.06 -27.64 -7.15
N ALA A 142 -18.13 -28.31 -5.99
CA ALA A 142 -18.53 -27.66 -4.74
C ALA A 142 -17.36 -26.83 -4.17
N PRO A 143 -17.61 -25.67 -3.51
CA PRO A 143 -16.56 -24.84 -2.93
C PRO A 143 -15.60 -25.58 -1.98
N ALA A 144 -16.10 -26.53 -1.21
CA ALA A 144 -15.29 -27.34 -0.28
C ALA A 144 -14.24 -28.23 -0.94
N ARG A 145 -14.33 -28.46 -2.28
CA ARG A 145 -13.34 -29.24 -3.04
C ARG A 145 -12.24 -28.38 -3.66
N LEU A 146 -12.32 -27.08 -3.50
CA LEU A 146 -11.40 -26.11 -4.08
C LEU A 146 -10.29 -25.73 -3.09
N SER A 147 -9.08 -25.51 -3.61
CA SER A 147 -8.02 -24.87 -2.83
C SER A 147 -8.37 -23.41 -2.49
N GLY A 148 -7.67 -22.81 -1.51
CA GLY A 148 -7.90 -21.41 -1.12
C GLY A 148 -7.77 -20.45 -2.30
N GLY A 149 -6.75 -20.59 -3.14
CA GLY A 149 -6.58 -19.77 -4.34
C GLY A 149 -7.69 -19.98 -5.39
N GLN A 150 -8.20 -21.22 -5.54
CA GLN A 150 -9.34 -21.49 -6.42
C GLN A 150 -10.62 -20.86 -5.86
N GLN A 151 -10.86 -20.94 -4.56
CA GLN A 151 -12.01 -20.27 -3.92
C GLN A 151 -11.97 -18.75 -4.11
N GLN A 152 -10.79 -18.15 -3.99
CA GLN A 152 -10.58 -16.74 -4.26
C GLN A 152 -10.92 -16.36 -5.69
N ARG A 153 -10.44 -17.12 -6.68
CA ARG A 153 -10.76 -16.89 -8.10
C ARG A 153 -12.27 -16.99 -8.36
N VAL A 154 -12.95 -17.94 -7.75
CA VAL A 154 -14.43 -18.05 -7.85
C VAL A 154 -15.11 -16.84 -7.22
N ALA A 155 -14.63 -16.34 -6.08
CA ALA A 155 -15.15 -15.12 -5.44
C ALA A 155 -14.95 -13.88 -6.33
N LEU A 156 -13.80 -13.78 -7.01
CA LEU A 156 -13.53 -12.73 -8.01
C LEU A 156 -14.51 -12.85 -9.19
N ALA A 157 -14.70 -14.04 -9.78
CA ALA A 157 -15.66 -14.25 -10.86
C ALA A 157 -17.08 -13.85 -10.45
N ARG A 158 -17.51 -14.24 -9.22
CA ARG A 158 -18.82 -13.87 -8.65
C ARG A 158 -19.00 -12.36 -8.52
N ALA A 159 -17.92 -11.66 -8.17
CA ALA A 159 -17.95 -10.20 -8.05
C ALA A 159 -17.96 -9.51 -9.43
N LEU A 160 -17.17 -10.01 -10.37
CA LEU A 160 -17.00 -9.43 -11.71
C LEU A 160 -18.17 -9.67 -12.66
N VAL A 161 -18.91 -10.79 -12.51
CA VAL A 161 -20.02 -11.16 -13.39
C VAL A 161 -21.11 -10.09 -13.46
N ASN A 162 -21.25 -9.29 -12.42
CA ASN A 162 -22.20 -8.19 -12.33
C ASN A 162 -21.72 -6.91 -13.03
N ARG A 163 -20.50 -6.89 -13.58
CA ARG A 163 -19.85 -5.73 -14.24
C ARG A 163 -19.89 -4.48 -13.37
N PRO A 164 -19.30 -4.52 -12.15
CA PRO A 164 -19.27 -3.34 -11.29
C PRO A 164 -18.33 -2.28 -11.86
N SER A 165 -18.52 -1.01 -11.48
CA SER A 165 -17.58 0.06 -11.77
C SER A 165 -16.38 0.03 -10.83
N VAL A 166 -16.58 -0.45 -9.59
CA VAL A 166 -15.55 -0.60 -8.56
C VAL A 166 -15.62 -1.99 -7.94
N LEU A 167 -14.47 -2.64 -7.82
CA LEU A 167 -14.30 -3.87 -7.06
C LEU A 167 -13.60 -3.58 -5.74
N LEU A 168 -14.26 -3.92 -4.64
CA LEU A 168 -13.76 -3.79 -3.27
C LEU A 168 -13.18 -5.13 -2.82
N LEU A 169 -11.96 -5.13 -2.30
CA LEU A 169 -11.23 -6.32 -1.89
C LEU A 169 -10.79 -6.18 -0.43
N ASP A 170 -11.40 -6.91 0.49
CA ASP A 170 -11.10 -6.84 1.93
C ASP A 170 -10.14 -7.98 2.31
N GLU A 171 -8.85 -7.69 2.39
CA GLU A 171 -7.74 -8.62 2.72
C GLU A 171 -7.79 -9.97 1.96
N PRO A 172 -7.99 -9.98 0.63
CA PRO A 172 -8.31 -11.21 -0.09
C PRO A 172 -7.16 -12.21 -0.17
N LEU A 173 -5.91 -11.80 0.13
CA LEU A 173 -4.71 -12.63 0.04
C LEU A 173 -4.23 -13.14 1.41
N SER A 174 -4.84 -12.70 2.50
CA SER A 174 -4.35 -12.96 3.88
C SER A 174 -4.33 -14.44 4.26
N ALA A 175 -5.22 -15.26 3.71
CA ALA A 175 -5.33 -16.69 4.01
C ALA A 175 -4.40 -17.58 3.16
N LEU A 176 -3.60 -17.01 2.25
CA LEU A 176 -2.75 -17.75 1.33
C LEU A 176 -1.30 -17.88 1.85
N ASP A 177 -0.65 -19.00 1.52
CA ASP A 177 0.79 -19.15 1.72
C ASP A 177 1.60 -18.17 0.85
N ALA A 178 2.88 -17.95 1.18
CA ALA A 178 3.71 -16.93 0.55
C ALA A 178 3.89 -17.12 -0.98
N ASN A 179 4.01 -18.35 -1.47
CA ASN A 179 4.21 -18.61 -2.90
C ASN A 179 2.92 -18.37 -3.68
N LEU A 180 1.81 -18.90 -3.17
CA LEU A 180 0.49 -18.71 -3.78
C LEU A 180 0.08 -17.22 -3.74
N ARG A 181 0.40 -16.52 -2.65
CA ARG A 181 0.15 -15.08 -2.51
C ARG A 181 0.86 -14.28 -3.61
N ARG A 182 2.16 -14.51 -3.84
CA ARG A 182 2.92 -13.85 -4.92
C ARG A 182 2.32 -14.12 -6.31
N GLN A 183 1.94 -15.36 -6.56
CA GLN A 183 1.28 -15.72 -7.82
C GLN A 183 -0.05 -14.97 -7.97
N MET A 184 -0.88 -14.95 -6.93
CA MET A 184 -2.18 -14.28 -6.94
C MET A 184 -2.06 -12.76 -7.07
N GLN A 185 -1.00 -12.13 -6.54
CA GLN A 185 -0.71 -10.71 -6.76
C GLN A 185 -0.52 -10.42 -8.26
N ILE A 186 0.32 -11.20 -8.94
CA ILE A 186 0.57 -11.04 -10.39
C ILE A 186 -0.73 -11.20 -11.18
N GLU A 187 -1.51 -12.24 -10.86
CA GLU A 187 -2.78 -12.53 -11.53
C GLU A 187 -3.83 -11.43 -11.28
N LEU A 188 -3.93 -10.93 -10.05
CA LEU A 188 -4.87 -9.88 -9.68
C LEU A 188 -4.57 -8.56 -10.41
N LYS A 189 -3.29 -8.18 -10.53
CA LYS A 189 -2.89 -6.99 -11.30
C LYS A 189 -3.14 -7.16 -12.80
N ALA A 190 -2.89 -8.36 -13.34
CA ALA A 190 -3.20 -8.68 -14.73
C ALA A 190 -4.71 -8.61 -15.00
N LEU A 191 -5.52 -9.24 -14.13
CA LEU A 191 -6.97 -9.22 -14.21
C LEU A 191 -7.52 -7.78 -14.17
N GLN A 192 -7.02 -6.94 -13.25
CA GLN A 192 -7.45 -5.55 -13.15
C GLN A 192 -7.20 -4.78 -14.44
N ARG A 193 -6.03 -4.97 -15.07
CA ARG A 193 -5.69 -4.35 -16.36
C ARG A 193 -6.59 -4.86 -17.50
N GLU A 194 -6.92 -6.15 -17.51
CA GLU A 194 -7.76 -6.76 -18.53
C GLU A 194 -9.21 -6.25 -18.43
N VAL A 195 -9.77 -6.19 -17.21
CA VAL A 195 -11.16 -5.73 -17.02
C VAL A 195 -11.31 -4.21 -17.04
N GLY A 196 -10.24 -3.45 -16.77
CA GLY A 196 -10.19 -2.00 -16.85
C GLY A 196 -11.04 -1.24 -15.83
N ILE A 197 -11.54 -1.90 -14.77
CA ILE A 197 -12.33 -1.25 -13.71
C ILE A 197 -11.46 -0.84 -12.52
N THR A 198 -11.99 0.02 -11.67
CA THR A 198 -11.29 0.47 -10.45
C THR A 198 -11.30 -0.62 -9.38
N PHE A 199 -10.13 -0.88 -8.78
CA PHE A 199 -9.98 -1.77 -7.64
C PHE A 199 -9.63 -0.97 -6.39
N ILE A 200 -10.34 -1.23 -5.28
CA ILE A 200 -9.98 -0.73 -3.95
C ILE A 200 -9.62 -1.94 -3.10
N PHE A 201 -8.35 -2.04 -2.77
CA PHE A 201 -7.75 -3.18 -2.08
C PHE A 201 -7.38 -2.78 -0.65
N VAL A 202 -7.84 -3.55 0.33
CA VAL A 202 -7.48 -3.36 1.73
C VAL A 202 -6.49 -4.43 2.14
N THR A 203 -5.39 -4.02 2.75
CA THR A 203 -4.38 -4.93 3.32
C THR A 203 -3.66 -4.28 4.50
N HIS A 204 -2.99 -5.09 5.29
CA HIS A 204 -1.97 -4.67 6.25
C HIS A 204 -0.54 -5.07 5.78
N ASP A 205 -0.43 -5.75 4.65
CA ASP A 205 0.84 -6.19 4.07
C ASP A 205 1.42 -5.13 3.14
N GLN A 206 2.63 -4.66 3.46
CA GLN A 206 3.33 -3.62 2.70
C GLN A 206 3.79 -4.13 1.34
N GLU A 207 4.21 -5.40 1.24
CA GLU A 207 4.69 -6.00 -0.02
C GLU A 207 3.53 -6.08 -1.02
N GLU A 208 2.33 -6.44 -0.56
CA GLU A 208 1.12 -6.43 -1.39
C GLU A 208 0.81 -5.03 -1.91
N ALA A 209 0.79 -4.03 -1.02
CA ALA A 209 0.52 -2.65 -1.37
C ALA A 209 1.53 -2.12 -2.40
N MET A 210 2.83 -2.39 -2.19
CA MET A 210 3.89 -1.95 -3.09
C MET A 210 3.85 -2.63 -4.47
N ALA A 211 3.45 -3.92 -4.53
CA ALA A 211 3.43 -4.69 -5.76
C ALA A 211 2.22 -4.41 -6.65
N LEU A 212 1.06 -4.12 -6.04
CA LEU A 212 -0.22 -4.07 -6.74
C LEU A 212 -0.66 -2.66 -7.13
N SER A 213 -0.33 -1.66 -6.30
CA SER A 213 -1.01 -0.37 -6.34
C SER A 213 -0.48 0.58 -7.41
N ASP A 214 -1.38 1.37 -7.96
CA ASP A 214 -1.02 2.61 -8.64
C ASP A 214 -0.84 3.72 -7.60
N ARG A 215 -1.67 3.75 -6.55
CA ARG A 215 -1.50 4.62 -5.36
C ARG A 215 -1.82 3.84 -4.08
N ILE A 216 -1.15 4.24 -2.99
CA ILE A 216 -1.37 3.73 -1.64
C ILE A 216 -1.92 4.87 -0.79
N ALA A 217 -3.04 4.62 -0.12
CA ALA A 217 -3.61 5.47 0.91
C ALA A 217 -3.27 4.86 2.28
N LEU A 218 -2.31 5.43 3.00
CA LEU A 218 -1.91 4.95 4.32
C LEU A 218 -2.80 5.53 5.41
N LEU A 219 -3.47 4.64 6.15
CA LEU A 219 -4.40 4.98 7.22
C LEU A 219 -3.77 4.69 8.59
N ARG A 220 -3.78 5.68 9.48
CA ARG A 220 -3.35 5.56 10.88
C ARG A 220 -4.42 6.12 11.81
N SER A 221 -4.91 5.32 12.75
CA SER A 221 -5.87 5.78 13.80
C SER A 221 -7.06 6.58 13.26
N GLY A 222 -7.57 6.20 12.07
CA GLY A 222 -8.71 6.86 11.43
C GLY A 222 -8.37 8.13 10.65
N LEU A 223 -7.10 8.43 10.40
CA LEU A 223 -6.62 9.56 9.60
C LEU A 223 -5.82 9.08 8.40
N LEU A 224 -5.84 9.83 7.31
CA LEU A 224 -4.94 9.61 6.17
C LEU A 224 -3.59 10.29 6.44
N GLU A 225 -2.55 9.48 6.55
CA GLU A 225 -1.17 9.95 6.74
C GLU A 225 -0.54 10.44 5.43
N GLN A 226 -0.69 9.63 4.38
CA GLN A 226 -0.16 9.94 3.05
C GLN A 226 -0.92 9.17 1.99
N VAL A 227 -1.14 9.80 0.84
CA VAL A 227 -1.63 9.15 -0.38
C VAL A 227 -0.64 9.43 -1.49
N ALA A 228 0.00 8.39 -2.02
CA ALA A 228 1.03 8.54 -3.05
C ALA A 228 1.24 7.25 -3.85
N GLU A 229 1.94 7.34 -4.97
CA GLU A 229 2.47 6.18 -5.68
C GLU A 229 3.43 5.37 -4.78
N PRO A 230 3.56 4.04 -4.97
CA PRO A 230 4.42 3.19 -4.14
C PRO A 230 5.87 3.68 -4.02
N ARG A 231 6.48 4.14 -5.11
CA ARG A 231 7.84 4.70 -5.08
C ARG A 231 7.92 5.97 -4.25
N VAL A 232 6.94 6.85 -4.39
CA VAL A 232 6.93 8.14 -3.69
C VAL A 232 6.75 7.93 -2.18
N ILE A 233 5.80 7.09 -1.76
CA ILE A 233 5.58 6.82 -0.33
C ILE A 233 6.80 6.19 0.35
N TYR A 234 7.57 5.37 -0.39
CA TYR A 234 8.80 4.74 0.09
C TYR A 234 9.98 5.72 0.14
N THR A 235 10.22 6.48 -0.94
CA THR A 235 11.41 7.34 -1.07
C THR A 235 11.21 8.74 -0.48
N ARG A 236 9.96 9.20 -0.33
CA ARG A 236 9.61 10.53 0.20
C ARG A 236 8.46 10.40 1.21
N PRO A 237 8.68 9.71 2.34
CA PRO A 237 7.67 9.59 3.39
C PRO A 237 7.34 10.98 3.96
N ALA A 238 6.06 11.23 4.20
CA ALA A 238 5.58 12.52 4.71
C ALA A 238 5.86 12.71 6.21
N SER A 239 5.98 11.61 6.96
CA SER A 239 6.23 11.63 8.41
C SER A 239 7.16 10.50 8.83
N ALA A 240 7.70 10.60 10.05
CA ALA A 240 8.49 9.55 10.69
C ALA A 240 7.71 8.24 10.78
N TYR A 241 6.41 8.33 11.06
CA TYR A 241 5.53 7.16 11.07
C TYR A 241 5.48 6.47 9.70
N VAL A 242 5.23 7.22 8.62
CA VAL A 242 5.21 6.66 7.26
C VAL A 242 6.55 6.00 6.93
N ALA A 243 7.66 6.66 7.28
CA ALA A 243 9.01 6.13 7.05
C ALA A 243 9.25 4.80 7.75
N GLN A 244 8.80 4.67 9.00
CA GLN A 244 8.95 3.45 9.81
C GLN A 244 7.95 2.37 9.41
N PHE A 245 6.71 2.75 9.09
CA PHE A 245 5.68 1.81 8.69
C PHE A 245 5.98 1.22 7.31
N ILE A 246 6.44 2.02 6.34
CA ILE A 246 6.77 1.57 4.99
C ILE A 246 8.25 1.18 4.91
N GLY A 247 8.53 -0.07 5.25
CA GLY A 247 9.89 -0.62 5.24
C GLY A 247 10.76 -0.18 6.43
N GLN A 248 12.01 -0.54 6.38
CA GLN A 248 12.99 -0.16 7.42
C GLN A 248 13.58 1.22 7.13
N THR A 249 13.86 2.00 8.17
CA THR A 249 14.53 3.30 8.06
C THR A 249 15.36 3.60 9.29
N ASN A 250 16.43 4.40 9.10
CA ASN A 250 17.11 5.09 10.18
C ASN A 250 16.43 6.44 10.37
N LEU A 251 15.89 6.72 11.56
CA LEU A 251 15.42 8.05 11.93
C LEU A 251 16.57 8.80 12.59
N LEU A 252 16.96 9.92 12.00
CA LEU A 252 18.06 10.77 12.46
C LEU A 252 17.48 12.09 12.96
N HIS A 253 17.51 12.28 14.29
CA HIS A 253 17.12 13.55 14.91
C HIS A 253 18.33 14.49 14.90
N ALA A 254 18.34 15.43 13.97
CA ALA A 254 19.47 16.33 13.72
C ALA A 254 19.22 17.74 14.27
N GLU A 255 20.31 18.39 14.65
CA GLU A 255 20.35 19.84 14.83
C GLU A 255 20.84 20.47 13.53
N VAL A 256 20.08 21.39 12.96
CA VAL A 256 20.40 22.05 11.68
C VAL A 256 20.91 23.45 11.94
N SER A 257 22.11 23.74 11.47
CA SER A 257 22.71 25.07 11.52
C SER A 257 23.55 25.38 10.29
N GLY A 258 23.46 26.58 9.76
CA GLY A 258 24.25 26.98 8.58
C GLY A 258 24.03 26.14 7.33
N GLY A 259 22.84 25.48 7.17
CA GLY A 259 22.56 24.59 6.03
C GLY A 259 23.19 23.20 6.16
N VAL A 260 23.63 22.83 7.37
CA VAL A 260 24.21 21.51 7.68
C VAL A 260 23.42 20.86 8.81
N ALA A 261 23.07 19.58 8.64
CA ALA A 261 22.46 18.75 9.67
C ALA A 261 23.56 18.02 10.45
N HIS A 262 23.43 17.97 11.79
CA HIS A 262 24.40 17.37 12.71
C HIS A 262 23.72 16.29 13.57
N VAL A 263 24.27 15.07 13.57
CA VAL A 263 23.83 13.94 14.43
C VAL A 263 25.07 13.21 14.94
N GLY A 264 25.46 13.43 16.18
CA GLY A 264 26.70 12.84 16.70
C GLY A 264 27.90 13.24 15.83
N SER A 265 28.61 12.26 15.27
CA SER A 265 29.75 12.49 14.39
C SER A 265 29.37 12.77 12.92
N LEU A 266 28.11 12.56 12.53
CA LEU A 266 27.65 12.73 11.16
C LEU A 266 27.24 14.19 10.89
N GLN A 267 27.62 14.67 9.69
CA GLN A 267 27.26 16.01 9.20
C GLN A 267 27.01 15.96 7.72
N TRP A 268 25.87 16.51 7.25
CA TRP A 268 25.57 16.56 5.82
C TRP A 268 24.83 17.85 5.43
N PRO A 269 25.03 18.36 4.21
CA PRO A 269 24.31 19.53 3.72
C PRO A 269 22.83 19.25 3.58
N THR A 270 21.98 20.19 4.00
CA THR A 270 20.53 20.07 3.95
C THR A 270 19.86 21.41 3.64
N THR A 271 18.66 21.34 3.09
CA THR A 271 17.77 22.48 2.88
C THR A 271 16.76 22.67 4.02
N ALA A 272 16.86 21.88 5.09
CA ALA A 272 16.01 22.03 6.27
C ALA A 272 16.22 23.40 6.93
N ALA A 273 15.15 23.93 7.52
CA ALA A 273 15.24 25.15 8.32
C ALA A 273 16.15 24.94 9.54
N PRO A 274 16.84 26.00 10.02
CA PRO A 274 17.63 25.92 11.25
C PRO A 274 16.78 25.44 12.44
N GLY A 275 17.38 24.62 13.32
CA GLY A 275 16.76 24.02 14.49
C GLY A 275 16.70 22.51 14.41
N ARG A 276 15.81 21.91 15.19
CA ARG A 276 15.64 20.44 15.21
C ARG A 276 14.88 19.96 13.98
N ALA A 277 15.38 18.92 13.35
CA ALA A 277 14.76 18.28 12.21
C ALA A 277 14.95 16.76 12.26
N THR A 278 13.95 16.01 11.83
CA THR A 278 14.02 14.55 11.73
C THR A 278 14.18 14.15 10.27
N PHE A 279 15.13 13.25 10.02
CA PHE A 279 15.44 12.73 8.70
C PHE A 279 15.23 11.22 8.68
N SER A 280 14.69 10.73 7.57
CA SER A 280 14.60 9.30 7.24
C SER A 280 15.74 8.96 6.28
N LEU A 281 16.57 7.98 6.63
CA LEU A 281 17.63 7.44 5.78
C LEU A 281 17.45 5.94 5.65
N ARG A 282 17.16 5.47 4.43
CA ARG A 282 16.93 4.04 4.18
C ARG A 282 18.22 3.23 4.33
N PRO A 283 18.17 2.00 4.90
CA PRO A 283 19.37 1.16 5.07
C PRO A 283 20.12 0.88 3.78
N GLU A 284 19.43 0.72 2.66
CA GLU A 284 20.02 0.46 1.33
C GLU A 284 20.67 1.71 0.70
N CYS A 285 20.44 2.90 1.26
CA CYS A 285 21.12 4.12 0.85
C CYS A 285 22.50 4.26 1.50
N ILE A 286 22.79 3.44 2.53
CA ILE A 286 24.11 3.38 3.19
C ILE A 286 24.90 2.23 2.58
N GLY A 287 25.96 2.55 1.85
CA GLY A 287 26.85 1.58 1.22
C GLY A 287 28.23 1.53 1.87
N LEU A 288 29.00 0.46 1.62
CA LEU A 288 30.43 0.44 1.90
C LEU A 288 31.13 1.35 0.92
N ALA A 289 31.96 2.28 1.41
CA ALA A 289 32.74 3.19 0.57
C ALA A 289 33.68 2.37 -0.33
N ARG A 290 33.65 2.64 -1.63
CA ARG A 290 34.55 1.99 -2.57
C ARG A 290 35.92 2.61 -2.43
N LYS A 291 36.97 1.79 -2.19
CA LYS A 291 38.36 2.19 -2.34
C LYS A 291 38.61 2.49 -3.83
N GLN A 292 38.23 3.67 -4.32
CA GLN A 292 38.73 4.14 -5.61
C GLN A 292 40.10 4.81 -5.42
N PRO A 293 41.09 4.50 -6.30
CA PRO A 293 42.29 5.35 -6.39
C PRO A 293 41.82 6.74 -6.78
N ALA A 294 42.36 7.75 -6.11
CA ALA A 294 42.04 9.15 -6.23
C ALA A 294 42.03 9.64 -7.70
N GLN A 295 40.91 9.56 -8.37
CA GLN A 295 40.59 10.36 -9.55
C GLN A 295 39.20 10.96 -9.37
N GLN A 296 39.23 12.16 -8.86
CA GLN A 296 38.30 13.27 -9.02
C GLN A 296 36.94 12.96 -9.65
N THR A 297 35.96 12.74 -8.79
CA THR A 297 34.68 13.48 -8.80
C THR A 297 34.11 13.35 -7.39
N THR A 298 34.60 14.14 -6.47
CA THR A 298 33.85 14.50 -5.26
C THR A 298 32.63 15.25 -5.74
N ASN A 299 31.56 14.54 -6.10
CA ASN A 299 30.24 15.13 -6.06
C ASN A 299 30.04 15.62 -4.61
N ALA A 300 29.89 16.92 -4.42
CA ALA A 300 29.73 17.61 -3.15
C ALA A 300 28.51 17.13 -2.29
N SER A 301 27.92 15.98 -2.64
CA SER A 301 26.71 15.44 -2.06
C SER A 301 26.86 14.08 -1.38
N THR A 302 28.02 13.40 -1.48
CA THR A 302 28.24 12.09 -0.81
C THR A 302 29.01 12.29 0.47
N LEU A 303 28.48 11.75 1.58
CA LEU A 303 29.12 11.74 2.89
C LEU A 303 29.76 10.39 3.13
N ALA A 304 31.08 10.37 3.34
CA ALA A 304 31.81 9.20 3.82
C ALA A 304 32.03 9.32 5.33
N PHE A 305 31.88 8.23 6.06
CA PHE A 305 32.08 8.16 7.51
C PHE A 305 32.57 6.79 7.96
N ARG A 306 33.29 6.74 9.08
CA ARG A 306 33.75 5.48 9.68
C ARG A 306 32.72 4.96 10.66
N ALA A 307 32.50 3.65 10.63
CA ALA A 307 31.63 3.01 11.60
C ALA A 307 32.14 1.58 11.92
N ARG A 308 31.89 1.15 13.14
CA ARG A 308 32.14 -0.21 13.59
C ARG A 308 30.92 -1.08 13.36
N VAL A 309 31.09 -2.23 12.71
CA VAL A 309 30.02 -3.22 12.57
C VAL A 309 29.82 -3.89 13.93
N GLN A 310 28.62 -3.74 14.48
CA GLN A 310 28.19 -4.33 15.76
C GLN A 310 27.49 -5.67 15.54
N SER A 311 26.65 -5.78 14.51
CA SER A 311 25.96 -7.01 14.13
C SER A 311 25.80 -7.10 12.62
N GLN A 312 25.71 -8.34 12.11
CA GLN A 312 25.42 -8.66 10.71
C GLN A 312 24.39 -9.77 10.64
N THR A 313 23.32 -9.56 9.91
CA THR A 313 22.28 -10.56 9.65
C THR A 313 22.21 -10.85 8.16
N PHE A 314 22.47 -12.10 7.78
CA PHE A 314 22.40 -12.54 6.39
C PHE A 314 20.93 -12.67 5.95
N GLY A 315 20.57 -11.96 4.90
CA GLY A 315 19.22 -11.93 4.30
C GLY A 315 19.12 -12.62 2.92
N GLY A 316 20.07 -13.49 2.58
CA GLY A 316 20.13 -14.16 1.27
C GLY A 316 20.92 -13.34 0.25
N SER A 317 20.32 -12.38 -0.42
CA SER A 317 20.99 -11.54 -1.42
C SER A 317 21.77 -10.35 -0.83
N THR A 318 21.45 -9.95 0.38
CA THR A 318 22.04 -8.80 1.08
C THR A 318 22.19 -9.11 2.56
N ASP A 319 23.10 -8.39 3.20
CA ASP A 319 23.29 -8.39 4.65
C ASP A 319 22.73 -7.09 5.23
N LEU A 320 22.05 -7.21 6.36
CA LEU A 320 21.67 -6.09 7.20
C LEU A 320 22.71 -5.94 8.30
N LEU A 321 23.40 -4.81 8.30
CA LEU A 321 24.39 -4.45 9.31
C LEU A 321 23.78 -3.47 10.32
N GLU A 322 24.11 -3.63 11.59
CA GLU A 322 23.99 -2.58 12.58
C GLU A 322 25.39 -2.00 12.83
N ILE A 323 25.54 -0.69 12.61
CA ILE A 323 26.81 0.00 12.63
C ILE A 323 26.80 1.15 13.63
N ASP A 324 27.89 1.29 14.37
CA ASP A 324 28.13 2.37 15.33
C ASP A 324 29.08 3.39 14.71
N CYS A 325 28.59 4.59 14.48
CA CYS A 325 29.33 5.72 13.95
C CYS A 325 29.35 6.93 14.92
N GLY A 326 29.06 6.69 16.22
CA GLY A 326 29.02 7.77 17.21
C GLY A 326 27.72 8.59 17.17
N THR A 327 26.67 8.06 16.58
CA THR A 327 25.30 8.58 16.67
C THR A 327 24.60 8.04 17.93
N PRO A 328 23.54 8.70 18.45
CA PRO A 328 22.82 8.24 19.63
C PRO A 328 22.22 6.83 19.51
N THR A 329 21.93 6.40 18.28
CA THR A 329 21.40 5.06 17.95
C THR A 329 22.25 4.43 16.87
N LEU A 330 22.35 3.09 16.89
CA LEU A 330 23.01 2.36 15.81
C LEU A 330 22.26 2.60 14.47
N LEU A 331 23.04 2.78 13.41
CA LEU A 331 22.49 2.86 12.07
C LEU A 331 22.38 1.46 11.46
N ARG A 332 21.37 1.27 10.63
CA ARG A 332 21.21 0.07 9.81
C ARG A 332 21.65 0.36 8.39
N ALA A 333 22.53 -0.50 7.87
CA ALA A 333 22.98 -0.46 6.47
C ALA A 333 22.64 -1.79 5.79
N ARG A 334 22.17 -1.74 4.55
CA ARG A 334 21.88 -2.94 3.76
C ARG A 334 22.87 -3.04 2.61
N VAL A 335 23.77 -4.01 2.68
CA VAL A 335 24.89 -4.15 1.76
C VAL A 335 24.98 -5.55 1.18
N SER A 336 25.61 -5.70 0.02
CA SER A 336 26.00 -7.01 -0.50
C SER A 336 27.46 -7.24 -0.14
N THR A 337 27.75 -8.30 0.61
CA THR A 337 29.11 -8.65 1.03
C THR A 337 29.46 -10.07 0.64
N PRO A 338 30.75 -10.37 0.38
CA PRO A 338 31.19 -11.72 0.10
C PRO A 338 31.29 -12.60 1.35
N GLY A 339 31.10 -12.05 2.55
CA GLY A 339 31.24 -12.78 3.83
C GLY A 339 31.09 -11.87 5.05
N PRO A 340 31.34 -12.39 6.25
CA PRO A 340 31.22 -11.65 7.50
C PRO A 340 32.12 -10.42 7.56
N LEU A 341 31.57 -9.31 8.02
CA LEU A 341 32.27 -8.06 8.28
C LEU A 341 32.48 -7.92 9.79
N THR A 342 33.72 -7.65 10.21
CA THR A 342 34.08 -7.43 11.63
C THR A 342 35.03 -6.23 11.74
N GLY A 343 34.81 -5.36 12.73
CA GLY A 343 35.65 -4.19 12.95
C GLY A 343 35.13 -2.92 12.29
N GLU A 344 36.06 -2.05 11.91
CA GLU A 344 35.74 -0.70 11.39
C GLU A 344 35.84 -0.69 9.86
N TYR A 345 34.83 -0.06 9.24
CA TYR A 345 34.75 0.15 7.80
C TYR A 345 34.36 1.59 7.52
N GLU A 346 34.67 2.03 6.30
CA GLU A 346 34.19 3.28 5.77
C GLU A 346 32.88 3.06 5.01
N PHE A 347 31.85 3.81 5.40
CA PHE A 347 30.52 3.80 4.80
C PHE A 347 30.26 5.12 4.13
N GLU A 348 29.31 5.13 3.19
CA GLU A 348 28.90 6.36 2.51
C GLU A 348 27.41 6.39 2.24
N PHE A 349 26.82 7.60 2.22
CA PHE A 349 25.48 7.86 1.70
C PHE A 349 25.42 9.23 1.03
N ARG A 350 24.45 9.44 0.18
CA ARG A 350 24.25 10.75 -0.45
C ARG A 350 23.39 11.62 0.47
N ALA A 351 23.76 12.89 0.66
CA ALA A 351 22.99 13.84 1.45
C ALA A 351 21.52 13.95 1.02
N ALA A 352 21.26 13.82 -0.28
CA ALA A 352 19.91 13.83 -0.84
C ALA A 352 19.05 12.60 -0.46
N ASP A 353 19.65 11.51 0.05
CA ASP A 353 18.95 10.32 0.49
C ASP A 353 18.45 10.44 1.95
N ALA A 354 18.96 11.41 2.71
CA ALA A 354 18.45 11.77 4.02
C ALA A 354 17.24 12.72 3.87
N ILE A 355 16.04 12.14 3.87
CA ILE A 355 14.79 12.85 3.59
C ILE A 355 14.22 13.45 4.85
N ILE A 356 13.90 14.75 4.83
CA ILE A 356 13.23 15.45 5.93
C ILE A 356 11.81 14.88 6.07
N VAL A 357 11.45 14.51 7.30
CA VAL A 357 10.12 13.99 7.63
C VAL A 357 9.53 14.77 8.81
N ARG A 358 8.20 14.88 8.86
CA ARG A 358 7.54 15.46 10.05
C ARG A 358 7.68 14.49 11.21
N ASP A 359 7.94 15.01 12.42
CA ASP A 359 7.90 14.21 13.64
C ASP A 359 6.50 13.63 13.86
N GLY A 360 6.44 12.36 14.25
CA GLY A 360 5.19 11.60 14.29
C GLY A 360 4.21 11.93 15.43
N ASP A 361 4.54 12.88 16.32
CA ASP A 361 3.76 13.21 17.52
C ASP A 361 2.84 14.44 17.37
N SER A 362 2.71 14.99 16.17
CA SER A 362 1.85 16.16 15.90
C SER A 362 0.60 15.79 15.11
N LEU A 363 -0.28 14.95 15.69
CA LEU A 363 -1.65 14.72 15.23
C LEU A 363 -2.64 15.08 16.32
#